data_be8e3b094ebca96caeadf4712b840b70
#
_entry.id   be8e3b094ebca96caeadf4712b840b70
#
_cell.length_a   1.000
_cell.length_b   1.000
_cell.length_c   1.000
_cell.angle_alpha   90.00
_cell.angle_beta   90.00
_cell.angle_gamma   90.00
#
_symmetry.space_group_name_H-M   'P 1'
#
loop_
_entity.id
_entity.type
_entity.pdbx_description
1 polymer ?
#
loop_
_entity_poly.entity_id
_entity_poly.type
_entity_poly.pdbx_seq_one_letter_code
_entity_poly.pdbx_strand_id
1 'polypeptide(L)'
;MLKYSRWLIVMAALLTTASCRKPGNATTAFYYWKTGFNLNQQQTALLKQTGNNAYIRFFDVSWNDREQRSYPNAIVQLNELPAGLNITPVIYITNKTFENTADTAVVSLAEHCNKLINELAAERKINYTKVQVDCDWSLSTRDKYFSFLKAFKKLNKKQLEATIRLHQVKFKDRTGVPPADRGVLMFYNMGKLNSDLQQPNSIYNSDDADKYIAYLGRYPLKLDIALPLFSWAIHIREGRVIQVYGKIGRRQLSDQAHFEPIEGQANYRAKTSFFLDGIYIKQNDIFKLEETDSNTLNAAAQQLTQHLPKQKHTTIIYYELANIDLSKFNQETLTQISARF
;
A
#
# COMPACT_ATOMS: atom_id res chain seq x y z
N MET A 1 11.52 -62.40 -8.78
CA MET A 1 11.24 -61.41 -7.71
C MET A 1 12.14 -60.17 -7.72
N LEU A 2 13.18 -60.06 -8.54
CA LEU A 2 14.08 -58.88 -8.54
C LEU A 2 13.66 -57.71 -9.48
N LYS A 3 12.67 -57.88 -10.36
CA LYS A 3 12.27 -56.80 -11.31
C LYS A 3 11.29 -55.78 -10.67
N TYR A 4 10.52 -56.16 -9.64
CA TYR A 4 9.58 -55.25 -9.00
C TYR A 4 10.21 -54.32 -7.94
N SER A 5 11.35 -54.73 -7.38
CA SER A 5 12.11 -53.93 -6.40
C SER A 5 12.69 -52.65 -7.00
N ARG A 6 13.09 -52.64 -8.27
CA ARG A 6 13.67 -51.47 -8.92
C ARG A 6 12.65 -50.39 -9.27
N TRP A 7 11.40 -50.76 -9.51
CA TRP A 7 10.33 -49.79 -9.81
C TRP A 7 9.82 -49.10 -8.54
N LEU A 8 9.84 -49.79 -7.42
CA LEU A 8 9.47 -49.22 -6.10
C LEU A 8 10.52 -48.17 -5.62
N ILE A 9 11.78 -48.39 -5.88
CA ILE A 9 12.86 -47.43 -5.54
C ILE A 9 12.80 -46.17 -6.43
N VAL A 10 12.46 -46.30 -7.72
CA VAL A 10 12.31 -45.17 -8.64
C VAL A 10 11.05 -44.34 -8.27
N MET A 11 9.97 -45.01 -7.87
CA MET A 11 8.75 -44.30 -7.41
C MET A 11 8.92 -43.59 -6.06
N ALA A 12 9.70 -44.17 -5.13
CA ALA A 12 10.05 -43.53 -3.86
C ALA A 12 11.01 -42.33 -4.05
N ALA A 13 11.89 -42.35 -5.06
CA ALA A 13 12.79 -41.22 -5.37
C ALA A 13 12.07 -40.03 -6.03
N LEU A 14 10.92 -40.25 -6.68
CA LEU A 14 10.11 -39.20 -7.29
C LEU A 14 9.20 -38.46 -6.30
N LEU A 15 8.98 -39.02 -5.10
CA LEU A 15 8.15 -38.40 -4.06
C LEU A 15 8.92 -37.45 -3.10
N THR A 16 10.26 -37.36 -3.22
CA THR A 16 11.07 -36.53 -2.30
C THR A 16 11.43 -35.15 -2.83
N THR A 17 10.89 -34.70 -3.95
CA THR A 17 11.07 -33.31 -4.43
C THR A 17 9.93 -32.38 -4.05
N ALA A 18 9.21 -32.66 -2.96
CA ALA A 18 8.49 -31.61 -2.26
C ALA A 18 9.55 -30.71 -1.63
N SER A 19 10.08 -29.78 -2.43
CA SER A 19 10.95 -28.71 -1.97
C SER A 19 10.22 -27.96 -0.85
N CYS A 20 10.49 -28.32 0.39
CA CYS A 20 10.19 -27.47 1.53
C CYS A 20 10.96 -26.16 1.31
N ARG A 21 10.35 -25.21 0.62
CA ARG A 21 10.83 -23.82 0.68
C ARG A 21 10.85 -23.47 2.16
N LYS A 22 12.03 -23.24 2.71
CA LYS A 22 12.14 -22.64 4.04
C LYS A 22 11.24 -21.39 4.02
N PRO A 23 10.33 -21.23 5.01
CA PRO A 23 9.51 -20.04 5.06
C PRO A 23 10.42 -18.83 4.94
N GLY A 24 10.04 -17.88 4.07
CA GLY A 24 10.77 -16.64 3.91
C GLY A 24 10.87 -15.91 5.25
N ASN A 25 11.96 -15.19 5.48
CA ASN A 25 12.15 -14.41 6.70
C ASN A 25 11.45 -13.04 6.57
N ALA A 26 10.14 -13.06 6.26
CA ALA A 26 9.36 -11.87 6.06
C ALA A 26 8.65 -11.44 7.35
N THR A 27 8.61 -10.13 7.59
CA THR A 27 7.80 -9.52 8.66
C THR A 27 6.50 -9.02 8.07
N THR A 28 5.38 -9.36 8.70
CA THR A 28 4.07 -8.80 8.38
C THR A 28 3.86 -7.49 9.14
N ALA A 29 3.35 -6.47 8.45
CA ALA A 29 2.99 -5.19 9.01
C ALA A 29 1.74 -4.63 8.32
N PHE A 30 1.14 -3.59 8.91
CA PHE A 30 -0.03 -2.92 8.36
C PHE A 30 0.16 -1.41 8.33
N TYR A 31 -0.30 -0.77 7.27
CA TYR A 31 -0.53 0.66 7.27
C TYR A 31 -1.76 1.01 8.09
N TYR A 32 -1.70 2.13 8.78
CA TYR A 32 -2.84 2.80 9.38
C TYR A 32 -2.86 4.26 8.94
N TRP A 33 -3.89 4.64 8.17
CA TRP A 33 -3.89 5.92 7.43
C TRP A 33 -4.89 6.96 7.95
N LYS A 34 -5.69 6.63 8.97
CA LYS A 34 -6.63 7.58 9.59
C LYS A 34 -5.95 8.49 10.60
N THR A 35 -6.48 9.71 10.76
CA THR A 35 -5.99 10.67 11.73
C THR A 35 -6.22 10.21 13.18
N GLY A 36 -7.37 9.62 13.49
CA GLY A 36 -7.60 9.00 14.80
C GLY A 36 -7.16 7.55 14.81
N PHE A 37 -6.17 7.20 15.63
CA PHE A 37 -5.73 5.81 15.78
C PHE A 37 -6.66 5.09 16.77
N ASN A 38 -7.60 4.33 16.23
CA ASN A 38 -8.55 3.53 17.00
C ASN A 38 -8.70 2.15 16.33
N LEU A 39 -8.38 1.10 17.05
CA LEU A 39 -8.54 -0.28 16.60
C LEU A 39 -9.70 -0.94 17.34
N ASN A 40 -10.55 -1.65 16.61
CA ASN A 40 -11.50 -2.55 17.25
C ASN A 40 -10.80 -3.84 17.74
N GLN A 41 -11.54 -4.66 18.49
CA GLN A 41 -11.00 -5.89 19.09
C GLN A 41 -10.44 -6.86 18.03
N GLN A 42 -11.11 -7.00 16.89
CA GLN A 42 -10.69 -7.91 15.81
C GLN A 42 -9.41 -7.41 15.11
N GLN A 43 -9.31 -6.12 14.83
CA GLN A 43 -8.11 -5.50 14.27
C GLN A 43 -6.91 -5.60 15.22
N THR A 44 -7.14 -5.40 16.51
CA THR A 44 -6.12 -5.57 17.55
C THR A 44 -5.64 -7.02 17.64
N ALA A 45 -6.55 -7.99 17.56
CA ALA A 45 -6.23 -9.41 17.56
C ALA A 45 -5.41 -9.80 16.31
N LEU A 46 -5.84 -9.37 15.12
CA LEU A 46 -5.11 -9.58 13.86
C LEU A 46 -3.68 -9.03 13.95
N LEU A 47 -3.53 -7.79 14.39
CA LEU A 47 -2.24 -7.12 14.50
C LEU A 47 -1.28 -7.89 15.43
N LYS A 48 -1.76 -8.29 16.60
CA LYS A 48 -0.98 -9.10 17.55
C LYS A 48 -0.56 -10.46 16.99
N GLN A 49 -1.46 -11.15 16.30
CA GLN A 49 -1.21 -12.48 15.74
C GLN A 49 -0.25 -12.45 14.54
N THR A 50 -0.08 -11.30 13.89
CA THR A 50 0.79 -11.13 12.72
C THR A 50 2.11 -10.44 13.02
N GLY A 51 2.50 -10.33 14.30
CA GLY A 51 3.80 -9.80 14.72
C GLY A 51 3.77 -8.37 15.25
N ASN A 52 2.58 -7.77 15.39
CA ASN A 52 2.35 -6.50 16.08
C ASN A 52 3.13 -5.30 15.49
N ASN A 53 3.20 -5.19 14.15
CA ASN A 53 3.91 -4.12 13.45
C ASN A 53 2.93 -3.21 12.70
N ALA A 54 3.02 -1.90 12.90
CA ALA A 54 2.20 -0.92 12.22
C ALA A 54 3.02 0.26 11.66
N TYR A 55 2.71 0.64 10.44
CA TYR A 55 3.14 1.86 9.78
C TYR A 55 2.02 2.89 9.94
N ILE A 56 2.20 3.83 10.86
CA ILE A 56 1.14 4.80 11.21
C ILE A 56 1.49 6.15 10.59
N ARG A 57 0.54 6.70 9.81
CA ARG A 57 0.66 8.05 9.29
C ARG A 57 0.59 9.04 10.45
N PHE A 58 1.73 9.67 10.77
CA PHE A 58 1.83 10.63 11.86
C PHE A 58 1.28 12.00 11.47
N PHE A 59 1.59 12.46 10.27
CA PHE A 59 1.06 13.69 9.72
C PHE A 59 1.31 13.78 8.22
N ASP A 60 0.56 14.66 7.58
CA ASP A 60 0.81 15.10 6.21
C ASP A 60 1.54 16.43 6.22
N VAL A 61 2.26 16.73 5.15
CA VAL A 61 2.79 18.05 4.85
C VAL A 61 2.21 18.52 3.54
N SER A 62 1.48 19.63 3.60
CA SER A 62 0.81 20.24 2.45
C SER A 62 1.28 21.67 2.25
N TRP A 63 1.02 22.21 1.07
CA TRP A 63 1.31 23.59 0.73
C TRP A 63 0.06 24.46 0.90
N ASN A 64 0.21 25.59 1.60
CA ASN A 64 -0.83 26.61 1.73
C ASN A 64 -0.58 27.72 0.71
N ASP A 65 -1.44 27.83 -0.31
CA ASP A 65 -1.31 28.82 -1.36
C ASP A 65 -1.52 30.26 -0.88
N ARG A 66 -2.28 30.46 0.18
CA ARG A 66 -2.54 31.81 0.74
C ARG A 66 -1.37 32.32 1.55
N GLU A 67 -0.79 31.44 2.36
CA GLU A 67 0.32 31.78 3.26
C GLU A 67 1.69 31.52 2.63
N GLN A 68 1.74 30.98 1.41
CA GLN A 68 2.96 30.65 0.66
C GLN A 68 3.97 29.88 1.50
N ARG A 69 3.48 28.89 2.25
CA ARG A 69 4.32 28.03 3.08
C ARG A 69 3.79 26.60 3.18
N SER A 70 4.69 25.68 3.49
CA SER A 70 4.34 24.33 3.90
C SER A 70 3.79 24.32 5.33
N TYR A 71 2.86 23.41 5.62
CA TYR A 71 2.31 23.24 6.96
C TYR A 71 1.97 21.76 7.21
N PRO A 72 2.08 21.29 8.47
CA PRO A 72 1.60 19.97 8.84
C PRO A 72 0.07 19.97 8.97
N ASN A 73 -0.56 18.92 8.47
CA ASN A 73 -1.99 18.67 8.65
C ASN A 73 -2.24 17.17 8.90
N ALA A 74 -3.50 16.82 9.13
CA ALA A 74 -3.90 15.45 9.44
C ALA A 74 -3.01 14.80 10.52
N ILE A 75 -2.61 15.56 11.54
CA ILE A 75 -1.76 15.09 12.63
C ILE A 75 -2.50 13.97 13.38
N VAL A 76 -1.81 12.86 13.59
CA VAL A 76 -2.40 11.68 14.22
C VAL A 76 -2.75 11.93 15.68
N GLN A 77 -3.91 11.42 16.07
CA GLN A 77 -4.36 11.35 17.47
C GLN A 77 -4.20 9.91 17.95
N LEU A 78 -3.16 9.66 18.71
CA LEU A 78 -2.85 8.35 19.27
C LEU A 78 -3.50 8.21 20.64
N ASN A 79 -4.71 7.64 20.69
CA ASN A 79 -5.45 7.51 21.97
C ASN A 79 -4.93 6.32 22.77
N GLU A 80 -5.26 5.11 22.38
CA GLU A 80 -4.81 3.87 23.02
C GLU A 80 -3.94 3.05 22.07
N LEU A 81 -2.75 2.71 22.54
CA LEU A 81 -1.82 1.87 21.78
C LEU A 81 -1.84 0.43 22.33
N PRO A 82 -2.01 -0.59 21.48
CA PRO A 82 -1.84 -1.97 21.91
C PRO A 82 -0.46 -2.19 22.54
N ALA A 83 -0.42 -2.99 23.62
CA ALA A 83 0.83 -3.29 24.28
C ALA A 83 1.81 -3.98 23.32
N GLY A 84 3.08 -3.53 23.35
CA GLY A 84 4.15 -4.08 22.51
C GLY A 84 4.02 -3.76 21.01
N LEU A 85 3.20 -2.77 20.61
CA LEU A 85 3.07 -2.35 19.22
C LEU A 85 4.38 -1.73 18.71
N ASN A 86 4.95 -2.32 17.67
CA ASN A 86 6.09 -1.79 16.95
C ASN A 86 5.62 -0.78 15.91
N ILE A 87 5.86 0.49 16.16
CA ILE A 87 5.41 1.58 15.30
C ILE A 87 6.54 2.04 14.39
N THR A 88 6.24 2.11 13.09
CA THR A 88 7.02 2.87 12.11
C THR A 88 6.23 4.13 11.77
N PRO A 89 6.67 5.32 12.20
CA PRO A 89 6.03 6.57 11.82
C PRO A 89 6.14 6.81 10.32
N VAL A 90 5.05 7.27 9.70
CA VAL A 90 5.02 7.65 8.27
C VAL A 90 4.69 9.14 8.16
N ILE A 91 5.48 9.86 7.37
CA ILE A 91 5.24 11.23 6.97
C ILE A 91 4.81 11.23 5.52
N TYR A 92 3.62 11.72 5.22
CA TYR A 92 3.17 11.93 3.85
C TYR A 92 3.44 13.36 3.43
N ILE A 93 4.19 13.58 2.34
CA ILE A 93 4.48 14.92 1.82
C ILE A 93 3.92 15.02 0.41
N THR A 94 2.99 15.95 0.21
CA THR A 94 2.40 16.14 -1.12
C THR A 94 3.44 16.61 -2.12
N ASN A 95 3.36 16.16 -3.38
CA ASN A 95 4.26 16.62 -4.44
C ASN A 95 4.21 18.16 -4.60
N LYS A 96 3.01 18.75 -4.45
CA LYS A 96 2.79 20.21 -4.46
C LYS A 96 3.64 20.94 -3.43
N THR A 97 3.92 20.36 -2.28
CA THR A 97 4.82 20.93 -1.28
C THR A 97 6.21 21.16 -1.87
N PHE A 98 6.77 20.17 -2.55
CA PHE A 98 8.10 20.31 -3.18
C PHE A 98 8.07 21.18 -4.43
N GLU A 99 6.97 21.23 -5.17
CA GLU A 99 6.82 22.15 -6.30
C GLU A 99 7.01 23.61 -5.87
N ASN A 100 6.41 23.98 -4.72
CA ASN A 100 6.35 25.36 -4.27
C ASN A 100 7.40 25.71 -3.19
N THR A 101 8.01 24.74 -2.50
CA THR A 101 9.08 25.02 -1.53
C THR A 101 10.33 25.53 -2.26
N ALA A 102 10.88 26.66 -1.84
CA ALA A 102 12.16 27.15 -2.36
C ALA A 102 13.30 26.18 -2.00
N ASP A 103 14.31 26.06 -2.87
CA ASP A 103 15.44 25.14 -2.65
C ASP A 103 16.15 25.41 -1.32
N THR A 104 16.28 26.68 -0.95
CA THR A 104 16.87 27.13 0.33
C THR A 104 16.06 26.74 1.56
N ALA A 105 14.75 26.49 1.41
CA ALA A 105 13.85 26.13 2.52
C ALA A 105 13.70 24.61 2.72
N VAL A 106 14.28 23.76 1.83
CA VAL A 106 14.12 22.31 1.89
C VAL A 106 14.75 21.72 3.19
N VAL A 107 15.89 22.26 3.63
CA VAL A 107 16.55 21.81 4.86
C VAL A 107 15.69 22.16 6.08
N SER A 108 15.16 23.39 6.14
CA SER A 108 14.26 23.82 7.22
C SER A 108 12.97 22.98 7.27
N LEU A 109 12.43 22.59 6.09
CA LEU A 109 11.32 21.66 6.04
C LEU A 109 11.65 20.32 6.69
N ALA A 110 12.84 19.78 6.43
CA ALA A 110 13.31 18.54 7.06
C ALA A 110 13.48 18.69 8.58
N GLU A 111 13.97 19.83 9.06
CA GLU A 111 14.11 20.15 10.49
C GLU A 111 12.74 20.19 11.18
N HIS A 112 11.76 20.87 10.59
CA HIS A 112 10.40 20.94 11.12
C HIS A 112 9.73 19.56 11.17
N CYS A 113 9.86 18.76 10.12
CA CYS A 113 9.34 17.40 10.10
C CYS A 113 10.00 16.51 11.16
N ASN A 114 11.35 16.62 11.31
CA ASN A 114 12.07 15.85 12.32
C ASN A 114 11.68 16.27 13.75
N LYS A 115 11.50 17.56 13.98
CA LYS A 115 11.03 18.07 15.28
C LYS A 115 9.65 17.51 15.61
N LEU A 116 8.68 17.66 14.70
CA LEU A 116 7.31 17.24 14.93
C LEU A 116 7.18 15.73 15.16
N ILE A 117 7.88 14.90 14.37
CA ILE A 117 7.80 13.45 14.54
C ILE A 117 8.35 13.01 15.90
N ASN A 118 9.44 13.66 16.39
CA ASN A 118 10.01 13.37 17.69
C ASN A 118 9.12 13.85 18.84
N GLU A 119 8.44 15.00 18.71
CA GLU A 119 7.48 15.51 19.70
C GLU A 119 6.30 14.55 19.84
N LEU A 120 5.69 14.12 18.72
CA LEU A 120 4.58 13.16 18.71
C LEU A 120 4.98 11.79 19.29
N ALA A 121 6.18 11.33 18.97
CA ALA A 121 6.69 10.07 19.50
C ALA A 121 6.98 10.16 21.01
N ALA A 122 7.56 11.27 21.47
CA ALA A 122 7.87 11.48 22.88
C ALA A 122 6.61 11.59 23.75
N GLU A 123 5.58 12.30 23.28
CA GLU A 123 4.29 12.44 23.97
C GLU A 123 3.69 11.07 24.35
N ARG A 124 3.85 10.08 23.50
CA ARG A 124 3.31 8.71 23.67
C ARG A 124 4.36 7.68 24.04
N LYS A 125 5.59 8.10 24.36
CA LYS A 125 6.72 7.22 24.70
C LYS A 125 6.99 6.16 23.63
N ILE A 126 6.80 6.52 22.35
CA ILE A 126 7.03 5.64 21.21
C ILE A 126 8.53 5.61 20.90
N ASN A 127 9.14 4.44 21.01
CA ASN A 127 10.51 4.22 20.60
C ASN A 127 10.54 3.55 19.23
N TYR A 128 10.77 4.32 18.17
CA TYR A 128 10.83 3.81 16.79
C TYR A 128 12.28 3.68 16.30
N THR A 129 12.54 2.65 15.51
CA THR A 129 13.86 2.37 14.90
C THR A 129 13.94 2.74 13.43
N LYS A 130 12.80 2.88 12.78
CA LYS A 130 12.65 3.25 11.36
C LYS A 130 11.57 4.30 11.20
N VAL A 131 11.70 5.08 10.14
CA VAL A 131 10.74 6.10 9.73
C VAL A 131 10.56 6.02 8.22
N GLN A 132 9.34 6.21 7.75
CA GLN A 132 9.02 6.24 6.32
C GLN A 132 8.62 7.64 5.88
N VAL A 133 9.09 8.05 4.71
CA VAL A 133 8.60 9.23 4.00
C VAL A 133 7.89 8.76 2.74
N ASP A 134 6.61 9.12 2.65
CA ASP A 134 5.76 8.88 1.49
C ASP A 134 5.64 10.16 0.66
N CYS A 135 6.02 10.09 -0.61
CA CYS A 135 5.85 11.19 -1.56
C CYS A 135 5.80 10.66 -2.99
N ASP A 136 4.80 11.07 -3.73
CA ASP A 136 4.70 10.82 -5.17
C ASP A 136 5.48 11.91 -5.95
N TRP A 137 6.83 11.87 -5.82
CA TRP A 137 7.66 12.88 -6.49
C TRP A 137 7.62 12.75 -8.01
N SER A 138 7.67 13.89 -8.69
CA SER A 138 7.78 14.02 -10.13
C SER A 138 9.22 14.30 -10.56
N LEU A 139 9.45 14.37 -11.87
CA LEU A 139 10.78 14.77 -12.39
C LEU A 139 11.18 16.18 -11.95
N SER A 140 10.22 17.09 -11.83
CA SER A 140 10.46 18.48 -11.41
C SER A 140 10.72 18.65 -9.92
N THR A 141 10.27 17.72 -9.09
CA THR A 141 10.41 17.79 -7.62
C THR A 141 11.47 16.85 -7.07
N ARG A 142 11.99 15.94 -7.90
CA ARG A 142 12.96 14.92 -7.52
C ARG A 142 14.13 15.45 -6.70
N ASP A 143 14.78 16.49 -7.17
CA ASP A 143 16.01 16.98 -6.56
C ASP A 143 15.74 17.62 -5.18
N LYS A 144 14.63 18.34 -5.05
CA LYS A 144 14.17 18.88 -3.76
C LYS A 144 13.78 17.77 -2.78
N TYR A 145 13.04 16.78 -3.25
CA TYR A 145 12.67 15.62 -2.42
C TYR A 145 13.91 14.86 -1.97
N PHE A 146 14.88 14.61 -2.84
CA PHE A 146 16.12 13.90 -2.47
C PHE A 146 16.99 14.73 -1.52
N SER A 147 17.01 16.04 -1.68
CA SER A 147 17.69 16.96 -0.74
C SER A 147 17.01 16.92 0.64
N PHE A 148 15.68 16.91 0.68
CA PHE A 148 14.91 16.70 1.91
C PHE A 148 15.28 15.38 2.58
N LEU A 149 15.25 14.26 1.86
CA LEU A 149 15.60 12.94 2.43
C LEU A 149 17.01 12.90 3.01
N LYS A 150 18.00 13.50 2.33
CA LYS A 150 19.38 13.59 2.82
C LYS A 150 19.45 14.36 4.14
N ALA A 151 18.79 15.52 4.20
CA ALA A 151 18.77 16.37 5.40
C ALA A 151 18.02 15.65 6.53
N PHE A 152 16.84 15.11 6.26
CA PHE A 152 16.03 14.39 7.24
C PHE A 152 16.75 13.18 7.83
N LYS A 153 17.41 12.36 6.99
CA LYS A 153 18.20 11.20 7.42
C LYS A 153 19.32 11.59 8.37
N LYS A 154 20.02 12.69 8.06
CA LYS A 154 21.11 13.21 8.92
C LYS A 154 20.60 13.65 10.30
N LEU A 155 19.40 14.23 10.37
CA LEU A 155 18.77 14.72 11.59
C LEU A 155 18.16 13.60 12.43
N ASN A 156 17.37 12.74 11.80
CA ASN A 156 16.58 11.72 12.49
C ASN A 156 17.43 10.54 12.98
N LYS A 157 18.47 10.15 12.25
CA LYS A 157 19.40 9.05 12.57
C LYS A 157 18.75 7.67 12.75
N LYS A 158 17.52 7.49 12.25
CA LYS A 158 16.83 6.19 12.19
C LYS A 158 16.94 5.62 10.79
N GLN A 159 16.60 4.34 10.61
CA GLN A 159 16.51 3.76 9.28
C GLN A 159 15.43 4.48 8.48
N LEU A 160 15.82 5.08 7.36
CA LEU A 160 14.93 5.83 6.49
C LEU A 160 14.37 4.93 5.39
N GLU A 161 13.06 4.88 5.29
CA GLU A 161 12.34 4.22 4.20
C GLU A 161 11.67 5.28 3.31
N ALA A 162 11.63 5.03 2.00
CA ALA A 162 10.90 5.87 1.04
C ALA A 162 9.94 5.01 0.21
N THR A 163 8.73 5.50 -0.03
CA THR A 163 7.78 4.81 -0.91
C THR A 163 8.25 4.88 -2.36
N ILE A 164 8.01 3.81 -3.11
CA ILE A 164 8.43 3.65 -4.51
C ILE A 164 7.23 3.21 -5.33
N ARG A 165 6.92 3.92 -6.40
CA ARG A 165 5.91 3.53 -7.38
C ARG A 165 6.52 2.64 -8.47
N LEU A 166 5.73 1.75 -9.06
CA LEU A 166 6.18 0.83 -10.11
C LEU A 166 6.87 1.53 -11.28
N HIS A 167 6.33 2.66 -11.75
CA HIS A 167 6.94 3.42 -12.84
C HIS A 167 8.29 4.02 -12.45
N GLN A 168 8.53 4.33 -11.16
CA GLN A 168 9.81 4.84 -10.69
C GLN A 168 10.89 3.75 -10.70
N VAL A 169 10.51 2.48 -10.51
CA VAL A 169 11.43 1.34 -10.69
C VAL A 169 11.83 1.20 -12.16
N LYS A 170 10.85 1.19 -13.06
CA LYS A 170 11.08 1.02 -14.52
C LYS A 170 11.91 2.16 -15.10
N PHE A 171 11.61 3.38 -14.72
CA PHE A 171 12.24 4.59 -15.27
C PHE A 171 13.24 5.23 -14.31
N LYS A 172 13.91 4.41 -13.47
CA LYS A 172 14.84 4.88 -12.43
C LYS A 172 15.93 5.83 -12.92
N ASP A 173 16.38 5.69 -14.16
CA ASP A 173 17.40 6.54 -14.73
C ASP A 173 16.89 7.98 -14.96
N ARG A 174 15.59 8.18 -15.08
CA ARG A 174 14.93 9.48 -15.18
C ARG A 174 14.39 9.95 -13.82
N THR A 175 13.69 9.08 -13.11
CA THR A 175 13.02 9.42 -11.83
C THR A 175 14.01 9.50 -10.67
N GLY A 176 15.18 8.90 -10.83
CA GLY A 176 16.17 8.77 -9.76
C GLY A 176 15.86 7.66 -8.77
N VAL A 177 16.79 7.42 -7.87
CA VAL A 177 16.67 6.49 -6.74
C VAL A 177 16.79 7.32 -5.46
N PRO A 178 15.79 7.33 -4.57
CA PRO A 178 15.83 8.15 -3.37
C PRO A 178 16.96 7.74 -2.44
N PRO A 179 17.62 8.70 -1.76
CA PRO A 179 18.72 8.44 -0.84
C PRO A 179 18.22 7.94 0.52
N ALA A 180 17.49 6.83 0.49
CA ALA A 180 16.93 6.12 1.65
C ALA A 180 17.72 4.82 1.92
N ASP A 181 17.49 4.19 3.07
CA ASP A 181 18.11 2.90 3.42
C ASP A 181 17.37 1.73 2.76
N ARG A 182 16.05 1.88 2.60
CA ARG A 182 15.16 0.92 1.91
C ARG A 182 14.07 1.64 1.13
N GLY A 183 13.57 0.99 0.10
CA GLY A 183 12.35 1.40 -0.58
C GLY A 183 11.16 0.55 -0.10
N VAL A 184 9.95 1.11 -0.11
CA VAL A 184 8.70 0.36 0.03
C VAL A 184 7.95 0.43 -1.29
N LEU A 185 7.95 -0.67 -2.03
CA LEU A 185 7.27 -0.76 -3.32
C LEU A 185 5.75 -0.78 -3.11
N MET A 186 5.06 0.24 -3.59
CA MET A 186 3.60 0.28 -3.64
C MET A 186 3.10 -0.59 -4.79
N PHE A 187 2.79 -1.87 -4.50
CA PHE A 187 2.38 -2.84 -5.52
C PHE A 187 0.86 -2.85 -5.71
N TYR A 188 0.33 -1.69 -5.99
CA TYR A 188 -1.10 -1.43 -6.26
C TYR A 188 -1.26 -0.10 -7.02
N ASN A 189 -2.51 0.20 -7.44
CA ASN A 189 -2.84 1.39 -8.24
C ASN A 189 -2.00 1.47 -9.51
N MET A 190 -1.92 0.36 -10.23
CA MET A 190 -1.08 0.22 -11.42
C MET A 190 -1.80 0.48 -12.73
N GLY A 191 -3.13 0.31 -12.74
CA GLY A 191 -3.98 0.61 -13.89
C GLY A 191 -4.45 2.06 -13.94
N LYS A 192 -5.02 2.45 -15.07
CA LYS A 192 -5.67 3.76 -15.24
C LYS A 192 -7.14 3.69 -14.87
N LEU A 193 -7.58 4.62 -14.04
CA LEU A 193 -9.02 4.84 -13.80
C LEU A 193 -9.65 5.39 -15.08
N ASN A 194 -10.64 4.67 -15.61
CA ASN A 194 -11.41 5.11 -16.78
C ASN A 194 -12.85 4.61 -16.72
N SER A 195 -13.68 5.06 -17.67
CA SER A 195 -15.10 4.70 -17.74
C SER A 195 -15.39 3.42 -18.56
N ASP A 196 -14.37 2.81 -19.15
CA ASP A 196 -14.53 1.55 -19.89
C ASP A 196 -14.66 0.39 -18.89
N LEU A 197 -15.82 -0.27 -18.94
CA LEU A 197 -16.17 -1.37 -18.06
C LEU A 197 -15.35 -2.65 -18.33
N GLN A 198 -14.77 -2.78 -19.51
CA GLN A 198 -13.97 -3.94 -19.91
C GLN A 198 -12.51 -3.83 -19.45
N GLN A 199 -12.07 -2.66 -19.00
CA GLN A 199 -10.71 -2.51 -18.50
C GLN A 199 -10.49 -3.37 -17.24
N PRO A 200 -9.32 -3.98 -17.07
CA PRO A 200 -9.02 -4.77 -15.90
C PRO A 200 -9.02 -3.93 -14.62
N ASN A 201 -8.98 -4.60 -13.49
CA ASN A 201 -8.92 -3.98 -12.16
C ASN A 201 -7.69 -3.06 -12.07
N SER A 202 -7.92 -1.77 -11.79
CA SER A 202 -6.85 -0.77 -11.72
C SER A 202 -6.05 -0.80 -10.42
N ILE A 203 -6.57 -1.47 -9.37
CA ILE A 203 -5.82 -1.68 -8.13
C ILE A 203 -4.67 -2.63 -8.40
N TYR A 204 -4.98 -3.83 -8.92
CA TYR A 204 -4.01 -4.83 -9.33
C TYR A 204 -4.56 -5.64 -10.51
N ASN A 205 -3.73 -5.83 -11.52
CA ASN A 205 -3.87 -6.85 -12.54
C ASN A 205 -2.49 -7.28 -13.04
N SER A 206 -2.35 -8.54 -13.45
CA SER A 206 -1.08 -9.13 -13.85
C SER A 206 -0.43 -8.44 -15.05
N ASP A 207 -1.25 -8.05 -16.05
CA ASP A 207 -0.75 -7.49 -17.30
C ASP A 207 -0.13 -6.11 -17.12
N ASP A 208 -0.71 -5.28 -16.24
CA ASP A 208 -0.11 -4.00 -15.88
C ASP A 208 1.13 -4.20 -15.00
N ALA A 209 1.10 -5.15 -14.08
CA ALA A 209 2.25 -5.46 -13.23
C ALA A 209 3.46 -5.92 -14.07
N ASP A 210 3.26 -6.79 -15.08
CA ASP A 210 4.32 -7.32 -15.95
C ASP A 210 5.11 -6.23 -16.68
N LYS A 211 4.48 -5.10 -16.97
CA LYS A 211 5.14 -3.95 -17.60
C LYS A 211 6.27 -3.34 -16.76
N TYR A 212 6.31 -3.64 -15.47
CA TYR A 212 7.20 -3.01 -14.48
C TYR A 212 8.07 -4.01 -13.72
N ILE A 213 7.56 -5.19 -13.37
CA ILE A 213 8.25 -6.12 -12.45
C ILE A 213 9.56 -6.67 -12.99
N ALA A 214 9.73 -6.77 -14.31
CA ALA A 214 11.00 -7.19 -14.94
C ALA A 214 12.18 -6.27 -14.56
N TYR A 215 11.92 -5.07 -14.06
CA TYR A 215 12.95 -4.11 -13.69
C TYR A 215 13.34 -4.18 -12.20
N LEU A 216 12.58 -4.93 -11.37
CA LEU A 216 12.81 -5.02 -9.92
C LEU A 216 14.19 -5.56 -9.57
N GLY A 217 14.67 -6.57 -10.30
CA GLY A 217 16.00 -7.16 -10.08
C GLY A 217 17.18 -6.20 -10.27
N ARG A 218 16.96 -5.05 -10.93
CA ARG A 218 17.98 -4.04 -11.21
C ARG A 218 17.79 -2.75 -10.40
N TYR A 219 16.81 -2.71 -9.49
CA TYR A 219 16.59 -1.54 -8.66
C TYR A 219 17.60 -1.50 -7.53
N PRO A 220 18.33 -0.38 -7.31
CA PRO A 220 19.46 -0.34 -6.39
C PRO A 220 19.08 -0.48 -4.91
N LEU A 221 17.88 -0.02 -4.51
CA LEU A 221 17.45 -0.16 -3.12
C LEU A 221 16.87 -1.55 -2.86
N LYS A 222 17.11 -2.08 -1.67
CA LYS A 222 16.34 -3.20 -1.13
C LYS A 222 14.90 -2.76 -0.95
N LEU A 223 13.95 -3.59 -1.40
CA LEU A 223 12.54 -3.26 -1.38
C LEU A 223 11.79 -4.09 -0.36
N ASP A 224 11.05 -3.42 0.52
CA ASP A 224 9.89 -3.94 1.21
C ASP A 224 8.65 -3.75 0.32
N ILE A 225 7.56 -4.47 0.58
CA ILE A 225 6.43 -4.54 -0.34
C ILE A 225 5.16 -4.08 0.35
N ALA A 226 4.44 -3.16 -0.26
CA ALA A 226 3.08 -2.80 0.15
C ALA A 226 2.06 -3.47 -0.76
N LEU A 227 1.10 -4.21 -0.16
CA LEU A 227 0.02 -4.92 -0.84
C LEU A 227 -1.35 -4.34 -0.46
N PRO A 228 -2.32 -4.29 -1.38
CA PRO A 228 -3.62 -3.67 -1.13
C PRO A 228 -4.57 -4.60 -0.37
N LEU A 229 -5.31 -4.04 0.60
CA LEU A 229 -6.46 -4.70 1.24
C LEU A 229 -7.78 -3.96 0.95
N PHE A 230 -7.74 -2.97 0.09
CA PHE A 230 -8.87 -2.10 -0.17
C PHE A 230 -9.59 -2.46 -1.47
N SER A 231 -10.79 -1.95 -1.56
CA SER A 231 -11.64 -1.99 -2.74
C SER A 231 -12.22 -0.61 -2.96
N TRP A 232 -12.64 -0.30 -4.16
CA TRP A 232 -13.36 0.92 -4.46
C TRP A 232 -14.42 0.74 -5.54
N ALA A 233 -15.38 1.64 -5.57
CA ALA A 233 -16.35 1.76 -6.64
C ALA A 233 -16.04 3.01 -7.49
N ILE A 234 -15.84 2.81 -8.79
CA ILE A 234 -15.66 3.87 -9.77
C ILE A 234 -17.04 4.29 -10.24
N HIS A 235 -17.45 5.52 -9.89
CA HIS A 235 -18.73 6.10 -10.31
C HIS A 235 -18.59 6.71 -11.69
N ILE A 236 -19.42 6.25 -12.62
CA ILE A 236 -19.41 6.66 -14.03
C ILE A 236 -20.80 7.23 -14.36
N ARG A 237 -20.80 8.41 -14.95
CA ARG A 237 -22.00 9.08 -15.45
C ARG A 237 -21.74 9.55 -16.88
N GLU A 238 -22.65 9.18 -17.80
CA GLU A 238 -22.56 9.61 -19.20
C GLU A 238 -21.18 9.32 -19.84
N GLY A 239 -20.60 8.14 -19.54
CA GLY A 239 -19.31 7.71 -20.06
C GLY A 239 -18.08 8.39 -19.44
N ARG A 240 -18.27 9.17 -18.36
CA ARG A 240 -17.17 9.86 -17.65
C ARG A 240 -17.04 9.38 -16.22
N VAL A 241 -15.83 9.21 -15.75
CA VAL A 241 -15.56 8.97 -14.32
C VAL A 241 -15.87 10.24 -13.55
N ILE A 242 -16.80 10.14 -12.60
CA ILE A 242 -17.21 11.24 -11.72
C ILE A 242 -16.34 11.23 -10.46
N GLN A 243 -16.23 10.07 -9.81
CA GLN A 243 -15.55 9.93 -8.53
C GLN A 243 -15.19 8.46 -8.27
N VAL A 244 -14.28 8.24 -7.33
CA VAL A 244 -13.94 6.93 -6.79
C VAL A 244 -14.27 6.91 -5.30
N TYR A 245 -15.00 5.88 -4.87
CA TYR A 245 -15.48 5.75 -3.49
C TYR A 245 -14.95 4.48 -2.83
N GLY A 246 -14.08 4.62 -1.85
CA GLY A 246 -13.59 3.50 -1.04
C GLY A 246 -14.61 2.98 -0.01
N LYS A 247 -15.72 3.70 0.21
CA LYS A 247 -16.77 3.30 1.16
C LYS A 247 -17.96 2.60 0.49
N ILE A 248 -18.08 2.72 -0.82
CA ILE A 248 -19.11 2.01 -1.60
C ILE A 248 -18.51 0.69 -2.07
N GLY A 249 -19.08 -0.40 -1.61
CA GLY A 249 -18.63 -1.75 -1.93
C GLY A 249 -19.78 -2.65 -2.37
N ARG A 250 -19.48 -3.94 -2.47
CA ARG A 250 -20.47 -4.95 -2.92
C ARG A 250 -21.74 -4.92 -2.09
N ARG A 251 -21.66 -4.70 -0.79
CA ARG A 251 -22.84 -4.65 0.09
C ARG A 251 -23.84 -3.57 -0.34
N GLN A 252 -23.37 -2.36 -0.63
CA GLN A 252 -24.23 -1.25 -1.06
C GLN A 252 -24.74 -1.47 -2.50
N LEU A 253 -23.86 -1.93 -3.39
CA LEU A 253 -24.19 -2.11 -4.80
C LEU A 253 -25.07 -3.34 -5.09
N SER A 254 -25.18 -4.28 -4.15
CA SER A 254 -26.08 -5.44 -4.24
C SER A 254 -27.51 -5.14 -3.77
N ASP A 255 -27.81 -3.89 -3.38
CA ASP A 255 -29.17 -3.47 -3.04
C ASP A 255 -30.04 -3.42 -4.30
N GLN A 256 -30.84 -4.45 -4.49
CA GLN A 256 -31.71 -4.60 -5.65
C GLN A 256 -32.85 -3.57 -5.76
N ALA A 257 -33.13 -2.83 -4.68
CA ALA A 257 -34.08 -1.73 -4.75
C ALA A 257 -33.53 -0.56 -5.58
N HIS A 258 -32.22 -0.34 -5.51
CA HIS A 258 -31.57 0.81 -6.11
C HIS A 258 -30.65 0.47 -7.28
N PHE A 259 -30.10 -0.75 -7.32
CA PHE A 259 -29.13 -1.16 -8.34
C PHE A 259 -29.55 -2.43 -9.07
N GLU A 260 -29.11 -2.56 -10.30
CA GLU A 260 -29.13 -3.78 -11.08
C GLU A 260 -27.71 -4.15 -11.55
N PRO A 261 -27.32 -5.44 -11.54
CA PRO A 261 -26.05 -5.86 -12.07
C PRO A 261 -26.00 -5.69 -13.59
N ILE A 262 -24.84 -5.34 -14.11
CA ILE A 262 -24.54 -5.38 -15.55
C ILE A 262 -23.77 -6.69 -15.80
N GLU A 263 -24.15 -7.45 -16.83
CA GLU A 263 -23.53 -8.74 -17.13
C GLU A 263 -22.00 -8.66 -17.32
N GLY A 264 -21.32 -9.71 -16.90
CA GLY A 264 -19.93 -10.01 -17.22
C GLY A 264 -18.88 -9.53 -16.24
N GLN A 265 -19.17 -8.58 -15.33
CA GLN A 265 -18.23 -8.07 -14.32
C GLN A 265 -18.97 -7.54 -13.09
N ALA A 266 -18.22 -7.14 -12.05
CA ALA A 266 -18.77 -6.49 -10.85
C ALA A 266 -19.19 -5.03 -11.16
N ASN A 267 -20.06 -4.84 -12.12
CA ASN A 267 -20.62 -3.57 -12.56
C ASN A 267 -22.10 -3.47 -12.20
N TYR A 268 -22.54 -2.29 -11.81
CA TYR A 268 -23.90 -2.05 -11.36
C TYR A 268 -24.44 -0.76 -11.96
N ARG A 269 -25.74 -0.74 -12.32
CA ARG A 269 -26.45 0.44 -12.82
C ARG A 269 -27.46 0.89 -11.78
N ALA A 270 -27.54 2.19 -11.54
CA ALA A 270 -28.57 2.78 -10.70
C ALA A 270 -29.93 2.76 -11.43
N LYS A 271 -30.94 2.13 -10.83
CA LYS A 271 -32.31 1.99 -11.37
C LYS A 271 -33.12 3.27 -11.25
N THR A 272 -32.83 4.07 -10.23
CA THR A 272 -33.52 5.32 -9.90
C THR A 272 -32.49 6.36 -9.41
N SER A 273 -32.94 7.61 -9.29
CA SER A 273 -32.12 8.64 -8.64
C SER A 273 -32.38 8.65 -7.14
N PHE A 274 -31.33 8.68 -6.33
CA PHE A 274 -31.42 8.64 -4.87
C PHE A 274 -30.14 9.17 -4.20
N PHE A 275 -30.12 9.26 -2.87
CA PHE A 275 -28.93 9.58 -2.11
C PHE A 275 -28.38 8.33 -1.40
N LEU A 276 -27.08 8.04 -1.58
CA LEU A 276 -26.35 7.00 -0.88
C LEU A 276 -25.27 7.65 -0.03
N ASP A 277 -25.39 7.56 1.30
CA ASP A 277 -24.43 8.15 2.26
C ASP A 277 -24.05 9.62 1.93
N GLY A 278 -25.05 10.42 1.54
CA GLY A 278 -24.88 11.83 1.19
C GLY A 278 -24.41 12.09 -0.26
N ILE A 279 -24.19 11.04 -1.05
CA ILE A 279 -23.79 11.12 -2.45
C ILE A 279 -25.06 11.04 -3.33
N TYR A 280 -25.26 12.02 -4.20
CA TYR A 280 -26.36 11.98 -5.18
C TYR A 280 -26.01 11.02 -6.33
N ILE A 281 -26.80 9.97 -6.45
CA ILE A 281 -26.76 8.99 -7.53
C ILE A 281 -27.91 9.31 -8.49
N LYS A 282 -27.60 9.48 -9.77
CA LYS A 282 -28.59 9.71 -10.83
C LYS A 282 -29.01 8.38 -11.44
N GLN A 283 -30.25 8.24 -11.86
CA GLN A 283 -30.70 7.10 -12.65
C GLN A 283 -29.77 6.87 -13.85
N ASN A 284 -29.42 5.62 -14.12
CA ASN A 284 -28.44 5.15 -15.10
C ASN A 284 -26.97 5.46 -14.79
N ASP A 285 -26.63 6.01 -13.62
CA ASP A 285 -25.23 6.02 -13.19
C ASP A 285 -24.70 4.59 -13.08
N ILE A 286 -23.45 4.40 -13.45
CA ILE A 286 -22.78 3.10 -13.41
C ILE A 286 -21.73 3.11 -12.32
N PHE A 287 -21.62 2.02 -11.60
CA PHE A 287 -20.58 1.75 -10.63
C PHE A 287 -19.79 0.52 -11.05
N LYS A 288 -18.52 0.71 -11.38
CA LYS A 288 -17.56 -0.37 -11.58
C LYS A 288 -16.89 -0.66 -10.24
N LEU A 289 -17.12 -1.85 -9.69
CA LEU A 289 -16.52 -2.27 -8.43
C LEU A 289 -15.19 -2.97 -8.72
N GLU A 290 -14.11 -2.42 -8.20
CA GLU A 290 -12.79 -3.02 -8.21
C GLU A 290 -12.42 -3.47 -6.80
N GLU A 291 -12.18 -4.75 -6.63
CA GLU A 291 -11.93 -5.38 -5.34
C GLU A 291 -10.59 -6.10 -5.33
N THR A 292 -10.00 -6.18 -4.14
CA THR A 292 -8.94 -7.13 -3.83
C THR A 292 -9.47 -8.21 -2.90
N ASP A 293 -8.95 -9.41 -3.08
CA ASP A 293 -9.25 -10.58 -2.25
C ASP A 293 -7.97 -11.40 -2.01
N SER A 294 -8.11 -12.50 -1.29
CA SER A 294 -6.98 -13.40 -1.00
C SER A 294 -6.36 -14.00 -2.26
N ASN A 295 -7.13 -14.28 -3.30
CA ASN A 295 -6.62 -14.81 -4.57
C ASN A 295 -5.79 -13.76 -5.31
N THR A 296 -6.29 -12.53 -5.37
CA THR A 296 -5.59 -11.37 -5.93
C THR A 296 -4.25 -11.15 -5.23
N LEU A 297 -4.23 -11.17 -3.88
CA LEU A 297 -2.98 -11.03 -3.12
C LEU A 297 -2.01 -12.18 -3.35
N ASN A 298 -2.51 -13.42 -3.44
CA ASN A 298 -1.68 -14.58 -3.73
C ASN A 298 -1.05 -14.49 -5.12
N ALA A 299 -1.81 -14.07 -6.14
CA ALA A 299 -1.30 -13.85 -7.49
C ALA A 299 -0.23 -12.74 -7.51
N ALA A 300 -0.48 -11.61 -6.85
CA ALA A 300 0.46 -10.51 -6.70
C ALA A 300 1.77 -10.95 -6.02
N ALA A 301 1.67 -11.70 -4.92
CA ALA A 301 2.83 -12.22 -4.21
C ALA A 301 3.63 -13.22 -5.05
N GLN A 302 2.94 -14.14 -5.74
CA GLN A 302 3.59 -15.10 -6.64
C GLN A 302 4.36 -14.39 -7.76
N GLN A 303 3.74 -13.41 -8.40
CA GLN A 303 4.34 -12.62 -9.47
C GLN A 303 5.58 -11.85 -8.97
N LEU A 304 5.48 -11.18 -7.82
CA LEU A 304 6.59 -10.45 -7.22
C LEU A 304 7.77 -11.35 -6.84
N THR A 305 7.53 -12.49 -6.22
CA THR A 305 8.60 -13.39 -5.74
C THR A 305 9.42 -14.01 -6.88
N GLN A 306 8.92 -14.00 -8.11
CA GLN A 306 9.65 -14.42 -9.29
C GLN A 306 10.66 -13.37 -9.78
N HIS A 307 10.45 -12.09 -9.44
CA HIS A 307 11.22 -10.97 -9.99
C HIS A 307 12.01 -10.19 -8.93
N LEU A 308 11.63 -10.31 -7.66
CA LEU A 308 12.35 -9.66 -6.57
C LEU A 308 13.68 -10.36 -6.29
N PRO A 309 14.78 -9.62 -6.12
CA PRO A 309 16.03 -10.19 -5.64
C PRO A 309 15.83 -10.84 -4.26
N LYS A 310 16.45 -11.98 -4.03
CA LYS A 310 16.44 -12.60 -2.71
C LYS A 310 17.07 -11.64 -1.70
N GLN A 311 16.36 -11.41 -0.61
CA GLN A 311 16.79 -10.55 0.49
C GLN A 311 16.88 -11.37 1.77
N LYS A 312 17.76 -10.94 2.67
CA LYS A 312 17.89 -11.57 4.00
C LYS A 312 16.64 -11.35 4.86
N HIS A 313 15.93 -10.26 4.60
CA HIS A 313 14.70 -9.87 5.30
C HIS A 313 13.85 -8.96 4.41
N THR A 314 12.53 -9.18 4.40
CA THR A 314 11.55 -8.36 3.67
C THR A 314 10.38 -8.05 4.60
N THR A 315 9.89 -6.81 4.61
CA THR A 315 8.63 -6.47 5.28
C THR A 315 7.51 -6.43 4.25
N ILE A 316 6.41 -7.13 4.53
CA ILE A 316 5.18 -7.08 3.76
C ILE A 316 4.18 -6.23 4.53
N ILE A 317 3.80 -5.11 3.93
CA ILE A 317 2.97 -4.10 4.58
C ILE A 317 1.62 -4.07 3.88
N TYR A 318 0.56 -4.38 4.58
CA TYR A 318 -0.80 -4.41 4.03
C TYR A 318 -1.49 -3.05 4.16
N TYR A 319 -1.96 -2.49 3.07
CA TYR A 319 -2.67 -1.21 3.01
C TYR A 319 -4.17 -1.45 2.83
N GLU A 320 -5.06 -1.19 3.82
CA GLU A 320 -4.77 -0.68 5.14
C GLU A 320 -5.60 -1.37 6.24
N LEU A 321 -5.13 -1.32 7.48
CA LEU A 321 -5.77 -1.96 8.64
C LEU A 321 -7.10 -1.29 9.04
N ALA A 322 -7.18 0.04 8.95
CA ALA A 322 -8.31 0.80 9.48
C ALA A 322 -9.66 0.46 8.80
N ASN A 323 -9.61 0.02 7.54
CA ASN A 323 -10.78 -0.32 6.73
C ASN A 323 -10.76 -1.77 6.23
N ILE A 324 -9.97 -2.64 6.87
CA ILE A 324 -9.84 -4.03 6.47
C ILE A 324 -11.18 -4.79 6.56
N ASP A 325 -11.50 -5.53 5.51
CA ASP A 325 -12.60 -6.49 5.52
C ASP A 325 -12.10 -7.86 6.01
N LEU A 326 -12.29 -8.13 7.29
CA LEU A 326 -11.83 -9.35 7.94
C LEU A 326 -12.56 -10.63 7.47
N SER A 327 -13.67 -10.50 6.73
CA SER A 327 -14.31 -11.63 6.08
C SER A 327 -13.55 -12.10 4.84
N LYS A 328 -12.78 -11.19 4.20
CA LYS A 328 -11.93 -11.46 3.03
C LYS A 328 -10.49 -11.76 3.40
N PHE A 329 -9.97 -11.16 4.48
CA PHE A 329 -8.57 -11.21 4.86
C PHE A 329 -8.41 -11.62 6.33
N ASN A 330 -8.15 -12.88 6.55
CA ASN A 330 -7.85 -13.41 7.89
C ASN A 330 -6.33 -13.52 8.14
N GLN A 331 -5.96 -13.75 9.41
CA GLN A 331 -4.57 -13.85 9.86
C GLN A 331 -3.79 -14.94 9.12
N GLU A 332 -4.36 -16.11 8.94
CA GLU A 332 -3.70 -17.25 8.29
C GLU A 332 -3.32 -16.92 6.85
N THR A 333 -4.27 -16.40 6.09
CA THR A 333 -4.05 -15.98 4.69
C THR A 333 -2.94 -14.94 4.57
N LEU A 334 -2.99 -13.87 5.38
CA LEU A 334 -2.00 -12.81 5.32
C LEU A 334 -0.60 -13.30 5.73
N THR A 335 -0.52 -14.20 6.73
CA THR A 335 0.75 -14.81 7.14
C THR A 335 1.31 -15.71 6.03
N GLN A 336 0.47 -16.54 5.40
CA GLN A 336 0.88 -17.39 4.29
C GLN A 336 1.37 -16.59 3.08
N ILE A 337 0.72 -15.47 2.75
CA ILE A 337 1.15 -14.57 1.68
C ILE A 337 2.51 -13.94 2.02
N SER A 338 2.66 -13.43 3.25
CA SER A 338 3.94 -12.86 3.69
C SER A 338 5.08 -13.88 3.67
N ALA A 339 4.81 -15.13 4.07
CA ALA A 339 5.81 -16.20 4.09
C ALA A 339 6.34 -16.63 2.71
N ARG A 340 5.75 -16.12 1.61
CA ARG A 340 6.28 -16.36 0.25
C ARG A 340 7.55 -15.57 -0.04
N PHE A 341 7.79 -14.48 0.69
CA PHE A 341 8.91 -13.55 0.52
C PHE A 341 10.06 -13.89 1.47
#